data_27c58aadc7755d3205455f69d7a5ef9e
#
_entry.id   27c58aadc7755d3205455f69d7a5ef9e
#
_cell.length_a   1.000
_cell.length_b   1.000
_cell.length_c   1.000
_cell.angle_alpha   90.00
_cell.angle_beta   90.00
_cell.angle_gamma   90.00
#
_symmetry.space_group_name_H-M   'P 1'
#
loop_
_entity.id
_entity.type
_entity.pdbx_description
1 polymer ?
#
loop_
_entity_poly.entity_id
_entity_poly.type
_entity_poly.pdbx_seq_one_letter_code
_entity_poly.pdbx_strand_id
1 'polypeptide(L)'
;GAVVFPTETFYGVGCLAAHAQAVARVYQLKRRPVHKPLPLLAAHAAQVDEVAELAAMPRGLAAFWPGPLTVLLPARACLPQALVNDQGLVAVRVTPHPLAAQLAVEAGGALTASSANLSGGEAVRTPQQLDPALLTALQDMARQILPAVCGNDHMKNQQDMPPVLLGGPLPAGGLPSTVVEPLRGAAGASERLRVVRAGAVSVAELVAAGFTVE
;
A
#
# COMPACT_ATOMS: atom_id res chain seq x y z
N GLY A 1 -14.82 2.40 2.41
CA GLY A 1 -14.46 3.60 1.67
C GLY A 1 -12.99 3.62 1.30
N ALA A 2 -12.56 4.64 0.59
CA ALA A 2 -11.16 4.93 0.30
C ALA A 2 -10.73 6.19 1.03
N VAL A 3 -9.44 6.29 1.37
CA VAL A 3 -8.85 7.42 2.09
C VAL A 3 -7.49 7.77 1.50
N VAL A 4 -7.14 9.05 1.49
CA VAL A 4 -5.77 9.50 1.21
C VAL A 4 -5.02 9.67 2.54
N PHE A 5 -3.79 9.17 2.60
CA PHE A 5 -2.97 9.21 3.81
C PHE A 5 -1.48 9.34 3.49
N PRO A 6 -0.69 9.99 4.35
CA PRO A 6 0.75 10.07 4.16
C PRO A 6 1.41 8.72 4.46
N THR A 7 2.49 8.42 3.73
CA THR A 7 3.40 7.31 4.01
C THR A 7 4.83 7.82 4.12
N GLU A 8 5.79 6.95 4.39
CA GLU A 8 7.22 7.31 4.46
C GLU A 8 7.77 7.84 3.13
N THR A 9 7.14 7.51 2.01
CA THR A 9 7.60 7.93 0.67
C THR A 9 6.75 9.05 0.08
N PHE A 10 5.47 8.81 -0.13
CA PHE A 10 4.51 9.73 -0.76
C PHE A 10 3.14 9.62 -0.11
N TYR A 11 2.23 10.55 -0.39
CA TYR A 11 0.83 10.33 -0.10
C TYR A 11 0.31 9.13 -0.88
N GLY A 12 -0.40 8.27 -0.18
CA GLY A 12 -1.10 7.11 -0.73
C GLY A 12 -2.60 7.31 -0.76
N VAL A 13 -3.28 6.61 -1.67
CA VAL A 13 -4.71 6.38 -1.62
C VAL A 13 -4.97 4.89 -1.51
N GLY A 14 -5.87 4.53 -0.61
CA GLY A 14 -6.14 3.12 -0.35
C GLY A 14 -7.41 2.88 0.45
N CYS A 15 -7.63 1.61 0.73
CA CYS A 15 -8.74 1.08 1.50
C CYS A 15 -8.30 -0.21 2.20
N LEU A 16 -9.13 -0.76 3.09
CA LEU A 16 -8.89 -2.07 3.67
C LEU A 16 -8.76 -3.14 2.56
N ALA A 17 -7.67 -3.88 2.54
CA ALA A 17 -7.32 -4.83 1.48
C ALA A 17 -8.34 -5.99 1.37
N ALA A 18 -8.87 -6.46 2.49
CA ALA A 18 -9.86 -7.54 2.51
C ALA A 18 -11.24 -7.14 1.95
N HIS A 19 -11.50 -5.84 1.71
CA HIS A 19 -12.80 -5.36 1.30
C HIS A 19 -12.89 -5.20 -0.22
N ALA A 20 -13.31 -6.24 -0.94
CA ALA A 20 -13.31 -6.31 -2.41
C ALA A 20 -14.00 -5.12 -3.12
N GLN A 21 -15.16 -4.67 -2.62
CA GLN A 21 -15.86 -3.51 -3.20
C GLN A 21 -15.06 -2.20 -3.04
N ALA A 22 -14.38 -2.00 -1.89
CA ALA A 22 -13.55 -0.82 -1.69
C ALA A 22 -12.31 -0.88 -2.59
N VAL A 23 -11.70 -2.05 -2.76
CA VAL A 23 -10.60 -2.28 -3.69
C VAL A 23 -11.01 -1.92 -5.12
N ALA A 24 -12.15 -2.42 -5.60
CA ALA A 24 -12.68 -2.10 -6.94
C ALA A 24 -12.86 -0.59 -7.13
N ARG A 25 -13.37 0.11 -6.10
CA ARG A 25 -13.53 1.57 -6.14
C ARG A 25 -12.19 2.32 -6.22
N VAL A 26 -11.14 1.84 -5.53
CA VAL A 26 -9.79 2.44 -5.66
C VAL A 26 -9.24 2.27 -7.07
N TYR A 27 -9.47 1.13 -7.73
CA TYR A 27 -9.10 0.95 -9.14
C TYR A 27 -9.83 1.93 -10.06
N GLN A 28 -11.15 2.10 -9.89
CA GLN A 28 -11.96 3.05 -10.64
C GLN A 28 -11.49 4.50 -10.42
N LEU A 29 -11.32 4.90 -9.16
CA LEU A 29 -10.84 6.22 -8.75
C LEU A 29 -9.52 6.58 -9.43
N LYS A 30 -8.59 5.63 -9.47
CA LYS A 30 -7.27 5.84 -10.08
C LYS A 30 -7.22 5.62 -11.58
N ARG A 31 -8.31 5.18 -12.19
CA ARG A 31 -8.33 4.70 -13.59
C ARG A 31 -7.19 3.69 -13.83
N ARG A 32 -6.95 2.82 -12.84
CA ARG A 32 -5.84 1.87 -12.88
C ARG A 32 -6.28 0.58 -13.57
N PRO A 33 -5.47 0.05 -14.52
CA PRO A 33 -5.74 -1.25 -15.10
C PRO A 33 -5.69 -2.36 -14.05
N VAL A 34 -6.68 -3.27 -14.07
CA VAL A 34 -6.80 -4.36 -13.07
C VAL A 34 -5.64 -5.36 -13.10
N HIS A 35 -4.95 -5.50 -14.25
CA HIS A 35 -3.74 -6.33 -14.37
C HIS A 35 -2.49 -5.73 -13.70
N LYS A 36 -2.60 -4.56 -13.05
CA LYS A 36 -1.54 -3.95 -12.26
C LYS A 36 -1.96 -3.96 -10.77
N PRO A 37 -1.68 -5.03 -10.01
CA PRO A 37 -2.09 -5.15 -8.63
C PRO A 37 -1.66 -3.95 -7.78
N LEU A 38 -2.53 -3.57 -6.82
CA LEU A 38 -2.20 -2.53 -5.84
C LEU A 38 -1.30 -3.13 -4.76
N PRO A 39 -0.22 -2.43 -4.36
CA PRO A 39 0.57 -2.87 -3.22
C PRO A 39 -0.19 -2.66 -1.91
N LEU A 40 0.16 -3.47 -0.91
CA LEU A 40 -0.37 -3.41 0.44
C LEU A 40 0.62 -2.75 1.39
N LEU A 41 0.06 -2.14 2.42
CA LEU A 41 0.77 -1.52 3.53
C LEU A 41 0.18 -2.05 4.84
N ALA A 42 1.04 -2.56 5.70
CA ALA A 42 0.70 -3.07 7.03
C ALA A 42 1.35 -2.23 8.12
N ALA A 43 0.77 -2.22 9.32
CA ALA A 43 1.37 -1.60 10.50
C ALA A 43 2.50 -2.44 11.09
N HIS A 44 2.39 -3.76 11.01
CA HIS A 44 3.33 -4.71 11.60
C HIS A 44 3.28 -6.08 10.90
N ALA A 45 4.25 -6.93 11.17
CA ALA A 45 4.41 -8.22 10.52
C ALA A 45 3.20 -9.17 10.69
N ALA A 46 2.50 -9.11 11.83
CA ALA A 46 1.29 -9.93 12.01
C ALA A 46 0.18 -9.59 11.00
N GLN A 47 -0.03 -8.30 10.67
CA GLN A 47 -0.96 -7.93 9.60
C GLN A 47 -0.50 -8.37 8.21
N VAL A 48 0.82 -8.50 7.99
CA VAL A 48 1.34 -9.09 6.75
C VAL A 48 0.94 -10.56 6.68
N ASP A 49 1.09 -11.32 7.78
CA ASP A 49 0.76 -12.74 7.80
C ASP A 49 -0.73 -13.04 7.61
N GLU A 50 -1.60 -12.08 7.87
CA GLU A 50 -3.04 -12.19 7.57
C GLU A 50 -3.34 -12.17 6.06
N VAL A 51 -2.50 -11.53 5.24
CA VAL A 51 -2.73 -11.30 3.80
C VAL A 51 -1.73 -12.02 2.89
N ALA A 52 -0.58 -12.44 3.42
CA ALA A 52 0.49 -13.11 2.67
C ALA A 52 1.17 -14.16 3.53
N GLU A 53 1.83 -15.13 2.91
CA GLU A 53 2.62 -16.14 3.62
C GLU A 53 3.95 -15.54 4.09
N LEU A 54 3.95 -14.91 5.27
CA LEU A 54 5.15 -14.25 5.83
C LEU A 54 6.33 -15.21 5.99
N ALA A 55 6.08 -16.48 6.25
CA ALA A 55 7.12 -17.51 6.35
C ALA A 55 7.90 -17.74 5.04
N ALA A 56 7.37 -17.32 3.89
CA ALA A 56 8.07 -17.36 2.61
C ALA A 56 9.05 -16.19 2.42
N MET A 57 9.05 -15.21 3.32
CA MET A 57 9.97 -14.07 3.26
C MET A 57 11.37 -14.46 3.77
N PRO A 58 12.44 -14.20 3.00
CA PRO A 58 13.82 -14.32 3.47
C PRO A 58 14.04 -13.55 4.78
N ARG A 59 14.66 -14.19 5.78
CA ARG A 59 14.81 -13.60 7.13
C ARG A 59 15.56 -12.28 7.12
N GLY A 60 16.58 -12.14 6.27
CA GLY A 60 17.36 -10.90 6.13
C GLY A 60 16.55 -9.70 5.66
N LEU A 61 15.41 -9.89 4.94
CA LEU A 61 14.55 -8.79 4.50
C LEU A 61 13.77 -8.15 5.65
N ALA A 62 13.59 -8.83 6.76
CA ALA A 62 12.93 -8.27 7.94
C ALA A 62 13.66 -7.04 8.51
N ALA A 63 14.97 -6.92 8.29
CA ALA A 63 15.76 -5.76 8.72
C ALA A 63 15.36 -4.46 7.98
N PHE A 64 14.71 -4.55 6.83
CA PHE A 64 14.22 -3.40 6.06
C PHE A 64 12.79 -3.00 6.45
N TRP A 65 12.15 -3.69 7.40
CA TRP A 65 10.83 -3.37 7.92
C TRP A 65 10.87 -2.98 9.40
N PRO A 66 10.15 -1.93 9.79
CA PRO A 66 9.36 -1.01 8.97
C PRO A 66 10.22 -0.15 8.04
N GLY A 67 9.80 0.00 6.76
CA GLY A 67 10.59 0.77 5.81
C GLY A 67 10.09 0.69 4.35
N PRO A 68 10.79 1.38 3.43
CA PRO A 68 10.37 1.52 2.05
C PRO A 68 10.77 0.32 1.17
N LEU A 69 10.74 -0.89 1.71
CA LEU A 69 10.91 -2.13 0.98
C LEU A 69 9.56 -2.85 0.86
N THR A 70 9.11 -3.08 -0.37
CA THR A 70 7.93 -3.88 -0.69
C THR A 70 8.38 -5.24 -1.17
N VAL A 71 7.84 -6.31 -0.59
CA VAL A 71 8.19 -7.69 -0.92
C VAL A 71 6.99 -8.38 -1.57
N LEU A 72 7.23 -9.09 -2.66
CA LEU A 72 6.25 -9.98 -3.28
C LEU A 72 6.25 -11.32 -2.54
N LEU A 73 5.13 -11.66 -1.92
CA LEU A 73 4.94 -12.89 -1.16
C LEU A 73 3.71 -13.65 -1.68
N PRO A 74 3.65 -14.99 -1.51
CA PRO A 74 2.45 -15.75 -1.81
C PRO A 74 1.24 -15.17 -1.08
N ALA A 75 0.17 -14.90 -1.84
CA ALA A 75 -1.03 -14.29 -1.31
C ALA A 75 -1.88 -15.31 -0.53
N ARG A 76 -2.52 -14.88 0.55
CA ARG A 76 -3.55 -15.70 1.21
C ARG A 76 -4.88 -15.59 0.47
N ALA A 77 -5.68 -16.66 0.54
CA ALA A 77 -6.95 -16.79 -0.17
C ALA A 77 -8.03 -15.77 0.23
N CYS A 78 -7.85 -15.06 1.36
CA CYS A 78 -8.77 -14.01 1.81
C CYS A 78 -8.69 -12.72 0.98
N LEU A 79 -7.64 -12.54 0.17
CA LEU A 79 -7.46 -11.34 -0.64
C LEU A 79 -8.32 -11.36 -1.91
N PRO A 80 -8.91 -10.21 -2.29
CA PRO A 80 -9.50 -10.04 -3.63
C PRO A 80 -8.47 -10.33 -4.73
N GLN A 81 -8.88 -11.08 -5.75
CA GLN A 81 -8.02 -11.48 -6.88
C GLN A 81 -7.34 -10.28 -7.58
N ALA A 82 -7.98 -9.11 -7.58
CA ALA A 82 -7.41 -7.88 -8.16
C ALA A 82 -6.12 -7.39 -7.46
N LEU A 83 -5.81 -7.88 -6.25
CA LEU A 83 -4.60 -7.56 -5.50
C LEU A 83 -3.48 -8.57 -5.71
N VAL A 84 -3.76 -9.67 -6.40
CA VAL A 84 -2.86 -10.79 -6.60
C VAL A 84 -2.39 -10.80 -8.06
N ASN A 85 -1.10 -10.97 -8.30
CA ASN A 85 -0.57 -11.06 -9.66
C ASN A 85 -0.80 -12.47 -10.25
N ASP A 86 -0.43 -12.65 -11.52
CA ASP A 86 -0.61 -13.91 -12.25
C ASP A 86 0.20 -15.08 -11.67
N GLN A 87 1.18 -14.80 -10.81
CA GLN A 87 2.00 -15.79 -10.10
C GLN A 87 1.45 -16.14 -8.71
N GLY A 88 0.30 -15.59 -8.31
CA GLY A 88 -0.27 -15.80 -6.99
C GLY A 88 0.41 -14.96 -5.88
N LEU A 89 1.15 -13.92 -6.25
CA LEU A 89 1.88 -13.08 -5.30
C LEU A 89 1.16 -11.76 -5.04
N VAL A 90 1.30 -11.24 -3.81
CA VAL A 90 0.89 -9.90 -3.41
C VAL A 90 2.10 -9.08 -2.97
N ALA A 91 2.13 -7.81 -3.36
CA ALA A 91 3.15 -6.85 -2.97
C ALA A 91 2.79 -6.24 -1.61
N VAL A 92 3.63 -6.40 -0.58
CA VAL A 92 3.33 -5.90 0.77
C VAL A 92 4.56 -5.29 1.44
N ARG A 93 4.36 -4.26 2.27
CA ARG A 93 5.38 -3.68 3.15
C ARG A 93 4.83 -3.32 4.51
N VAL A 94 5.72 -3.17 5.49
CA VAL A 94 5.41 -2.59 6.81
C VAL A 94 5.87 -1.14 6.81
N THR A 95 4.97 -0.20 7.11
CA THR A 95 5.27 1.22 7.09
C THR A 95 5.86 1.71 8.42
N PRO A 96 6.88 2.58 8.41
CA PRO A 96 7.34 3.30 9.58
C PRO A 96 6.52 4.57 9.86
N HIS A 97 5.61 4.97 8.95
CA HIS A 97 4.86 6.19 9.10
C HIS A 97 3.76 6.04 10.16
N PRO A 98 3.78 6.82 11.27
CA PRO A 98 2.92 6.58 12.43
C PRO A 98 1.43 6.67 12.09
N LEU A 99 1.03 7.66 11.29
CA LEU A 99 -0.38 7.84 10.93
C LEU A 99 -0.88 6.72 10.00
N ALA A 100 -0.05 6.26 9.06
CA ALA A 100 -0.41 5.14 8.18
C ALA A 100 -0.49 3.82 8.94
N ALA A 101 0.43 3.60 9.89
CA ALA A 101 0.40 2.42 10.76
C ALA A 101 -0.85 2.43 11.66
N GLN A 102 -1.14 3.57 12.30
CA GLN A 102 -2.35 3.72 13.09
C GLN A 102 -3.62 3.47 12.27
N LEU A 103 -3.70 4.03 11.05
CA LEU A 103 -4.82 3.79 10.16
C LEU A 103 -5.01 2.29 9.83
N ALA A 104 -3.92 1.56 9.59
CA ALA A 104 -4.00 0.12 9.33
C ALA A 104 -4.45 -0.67 10.57
N VAL A 105 -4.03 -0.26 11.77
CA VAL A 105 -4.51 -0.86 13.03
C VAL A 105 -5.99 -0.59 13.24
N GLU A 106 -6.43 0.66 13.12
CA GLU A 106 -7.83 1.07 13.32
C GLU A 106 -8.77 0.48 12.25
N ALA A 107 -8.27 0.29 11.03
CA ALA A 107 -9.01 -0.38 9.97
C ALA A 107 -9.12 -1.91 10.18
N GLY A 108 -8.39 -2.48 11.11
CA GLY A 108 -8.39 -3.90 11.43
C GLY A 108 -7.65 -4.77 10.41
N GLY A 109 -6.66 -4.25 9.67
CA GLY A 109 -5.87 -5.04 8.72
C GLY A 109 -5.06 -4.22 7.72
N ALA A 110 -4.35 -4.90 6.85
CA ALA A 110 -3.53 -4.26 5.82
C ALA A 110 -4.37 -3.40 4.87
N LEU A 111 -3.81 -2.27 4.45
CA LEU A 111 -4.43 -1.33 3.52
C LEU A 111 -3.85 -1.49 2.11
N THR A 112 -4.62 -1.26 1.07
CA THR A 112 -4.03 -0.95 -0.23
C THR A 112 -3.35 0.41 -0.15
N ALA A 113 -2.19 0.58 -0.78
CA ALA A 113 -1.42 1.83 -0.72
C ALA A 113 -0.80 2.14 -2.09
N SER A 114 -1.58 2.78 -2.94
CA SER A 114 -1.09 3.31 -4.20
C SER A 114 -0.84 4.81 -4.07
N SER A 115 0.16 5.38 -4.77
CA SER A 115 0.40 6.83 -4.76
C SER A 115 -0.88 7.63 -5.03
N ALA A 116 -1.09 8.75 -4.32
CA ALA A 116 -2.30 9.56 -4.39
C ALA A 116 -2.32 10.49 -5.62
N ASN A 117 -2.16 9.90 -6.81
CA ASN A 117 -2.23 10.54 -8.13
C ASN A 117 -3.09 9.70 -9.07
N LEU A 118 -3.58 10.27 -10.14
CA LEU A 118 -4.13 9.51 -11.26
C LEU A 118 -3.04 8.64 -11.89
N SER A 119 -3.42 7.52 -12.50
CA SER A 119 -2.45 6.57 -13.06
C SER A 119 -1.55 7.25 -14.10
N GLY A 120 -0.23 7.23 -13.86
CA GLY A 120 0.77 7.89 -14.71
C GLY A 120 1.14 9.33 -14.31
N GLY A 121 0.46 9.93 -13.34
CA GLY A 121 0.81 11.25 -12.81
C GLY A 121 1.96 11.20 -11.80
N GLU A 122 2.43 12.38 -11.38
CA GLU A 122 3.48 12.51 -10.38
C GLU A 122 3.03 12.10 -8.98
N ALA A 123 3.96 11.57 -8.21
CA ALA A 123 3.69 11.18 -6.83
C ALA A 123 3.63 12.41 -5.91
N VAL A 124 2.68 12.44 -4.99
CA VAL A 124 2.32 13.58 -4.16
C VAL A 124 3.03 13.54 -2.82
N ARG A 125 3.66 14.64 -2.42
CA ARG A 125 4.38 14.81 -1.15
C ARG A 125 3.66 15.69 -0.14
N THR A 126 2.80 16.57 -0.61
CA THR A 126 2.03 17.49 0.23
C THR A 126 0.55 17.47 -0.15
N PRO A 127 -0.37 17.76 0.77
CA PRO A 127 -1.80 17.80 0.48
C PRO A 127 -2.17 18.76 -0.66
N GLN A 128 -1.41 19.86 -0.80
CA GLN A 128 -1.64 20.89 -1.82
C GLN A 128 -1.37 20.40 -3.26
N GLN A 129 -0.60 19.31 -3.39
CA GLN A 129 -0.31 18.68 -4.68
C GLN A 129 -1.36 17.65 -5.10
N LEU A 130 -2.34 17.35 -4.23
CA LEU A 130 -3.39 16.39 -4.56
C LEU A 130 -4.23 16.91 -5.73
N ASP A 131 -4.45 16.04 -6.71
CA ASP A 131 -5.27 16.34 -7.89
C ASP A 131 -6.71 16.68 -7.46
N PRO A 132 -7.24 17.85 -7.81
CA PRO A 132 -8.61 18.22 -7.49
C PRO A 132 -9.66 17.23 -8.02
N ALA A 133 -9.42 16.60 -9.16
CA ALA A 133 -10.31 15.58 -9.71
C ALA A 133 -10.32 14.31 -8.85
N LEU A 134 -9.16 13.92 -8.29
CA LEU A 134 -9.05 12.82 -7.35
C LEU A 134 -9.83 13.13 -6.05
N LEU A 135 -9.67 14.35 -5.53
CA LEU A 135 -10.38 14.79 -4.32
C LEU A 135 -11.89 14.82 -4.52
N THR A 136 -12.37 15.36 -5.63
CA THR A 136 -13.81 15.37 -5.97
C THR A 136 -14.36 13.95 -6.06
N ALA A 137 -13.67 13.06 -6.77
CA ALA A 137 -14.09 11.66 -6.90
C ALA A 137 -14.11 10.91 -5.56
N LEU A 138 -13.18 11.23 -4.64
CA LEU A 138 -13.18 10.70 -3.27
C LEU A 138 -14.36 11.22 -2.45
N GLN A 139 -14.70 12.50 -2.57
CA GLN A 139 -15.87 13.11 -1.90
C GLN A 139 -17.17 12.46 -2.39
N ASP A 140 -17.32 12.32 -3.69
CA ASP A 140 -18.52 11.68 -4.27
C ASP A 140 -18.66 10.24 -3.82
N MET A 141 -17.54 9.50 -3.76
CA MET A 141 -17.53 8.14 -3.22
C MET A 141 -17.92 8.11 -1.73
N ALA A 142 -17.42 9.04 -0.93
CA ALA A 142 -17.76 9.13 0.49
C ALA A 142 -19.27 9.44 0.68
N ARG A 143 -19.81 10.37 -0.08
CA ARG A 143 -21.26 10.72 -0.06
C ARG A 143 -22.16 9.52 -0.39
N GLN A 144 -21.73 8.63 -1.28
CA GLN A 144 -22.49 7.42 -1.64
C GLN A 144 -22.48 6.34 -0.54
N ILE A 145 -21.46 6.34 0.32
CA ILE A 145 -21.29 5.30 1.35
C ILE A 145 -21.88 5.73 2.70
N LEU A 146 -21.75 7.00 3.08
CA LEU A 146 -22.12 7.52 4.40
C LEU A 146 -23.62 7.39 4.73
N PRO A 147 -24.59 7.58 3.81
CA PRO A 147 -26.01 7.40 4.11
C PRO A 147 -26.38 5.98 4.53
N ALA A 148 -25.60 4.99 4.09
CA ALA A 148 -25.83 3.56 4.40
C ALA A 148 -25.30 3.15 5.79
N VAL A 149 -24.43 3.96 6.41
CA VAL A 149 -23.71 3.62 7.64
C VAL A 149 -24.12 4.46 8.84
N CYS A 150 -24.56 5.70 8.64
CA CYS A 150 -24.88 6.65 9.70
C CYS A 150 -26.29 7.23 9.53
N GLY A 151 -27.13 7.10 10.57
CA GLY A 151 -28.45 7.76 10.63
C GLY A 151 -28.32 9.30 10.49
N ASN A 152 -29.35 9.89 9.92
CA ASN A 152 -29.38 11.17 9.20
C ASN A 152 -29.05 12.49 9.92
N ASP A 153 -28.72 12.58 11.24
CA ASP A 153 -28.91 13.89 11.89
C ASP A 153 -27.66 14.67 12.38
N HIS A 154 -26.45 14.08 12.42
CA HIS A 154 -25.31 14.81 13.00
C HIS A 154 -24.11 15.03 12.08
N MET A 155 -24.16 14.67 10.80
CA MET A 155 -22.98 14.64 9.92
C MET A 155 -23.04 15.50 8.65
N LYS A 156 -23.96 16.44 8.52
CA LYS A 156 -24.06 17.28 7.30
C LYS A 156 -22.76 18.04 6.99
N ASN A 157 -21.99 18.46 8.00
CA ASN A 157 -20.75 19.21 7.81
C ASN A 157 -19.51 18.32 7.51
N GLN A 158 -19.56 17.01 7.80
CA GLN A 158 -18.43 16.09 7.51
C GLN A 158 -18.52 15.45 6.12
N GLN A 159 -19.68 15.50 5.47
CA GLN A 159 -19.91 14.92 4.14
C GLN A 159 -19.20 15.69 3.02
N ASP A 160 -18.83 16.95 3.27
CA ASP A 160 -18.21 17.83 2.29
C ASP A 160 -16.67 17.82 2.32
N MET A 161 -16.05 17.18 3.31
CA MET A 161 -14.60 17.05 3.36
C MET A 161 -14.12 15.80 2.64
N PRO A 162 -13.08 15.90 1.79
CA PRO A 162 -12.47 14.72 1.19
C PRO A 162 -11.87 13.85 2.30
N PRO A 163 -11.93 12.51 2.18
CA PRO A 163 -11.33 11.61 3.15
C PRO A 163 -9.79 11.60 2.99
N VAL A 164 -9.17 12.68 3.46
CA VAL A 164 -7.73 12.91 3.46
C VAL A 164 -7.26 13.01 4.91
N LEU A 165 -6.36 12.13 5.33
CA LEU A 165 -5.71 12.25 6.62
C LEU A 165 -4.56 13.25 6.52
N LEU A 166 -4.66 14.31 7.33
CA LEU A 166 -3.64 15.33 7.49
C LEU A 166 -3.01 15.16 8.88
N GLY A 167 -1.70 15.25 8.95
CA GLY A 167 -0.96 15.14 10.19
C GLY A 167 0.20 14.15 10.10
N GLY A 168 0.97 14.05 11.19
CA GLY A 168 2.21 13.31 11.21
C GLY A 168 3.32 13.98 10.37
N PRO A 169 4.46 13.32 10.21
CA PRO A 169 5.52 13.80 9.35
C PRO A 169 5.06 13.80 7.88
N LEU A 170 5.51 14.80 7.10
CA LEU A 170 5.29 14.77 5.66
C LEU A 170 6.09 13.64 5.02
N PRO A 171 5.60 13.04 3.92
CA PRO A 171 6.36 12.09 3.14
C PRO A 171 7.73 12.62 2.74
N ALA A 172 8.78 11.81 2.91
CA ALA A 172 10.14 12.21 2.56
C ALA A 172 10.29 12.49 1.06
N GLY A 173 9.48 11.85 0.22
CA GLY A 173 9.58 11.93 -1.23
C GLY A 173 10.81 11.19 -1.76
N GLY A 174 11.37 11.68 -2.86
CA GLY A 174 12.50 11.04 -3.53
C GLY A 174 12.06 9.85 -4.37
N LEU A 175 12.45 8.64 -3.97
CA LEU A 175 12.11 7.41 -4.67
C LEU A 175 10.90 6.69 -4.02
N PRO A 176 10.08 5.98 -4.80
CA PRO A 176 9.07 5.10 -4.26
C PRO A 176 9.72 3.91 -3.51
N SER A 177 8.92 3.09 -2.83
CA SER A 177 9.44 1.86 -2.24
C SER A 177 10.07 0.96 -3.30
N THR A 178 11.21 0.34 -2.97
CA THR A 178 11.80 -0.73 -3.80
C THR A 178 10.89 -1.95 -3.74
N VAL A 179 10.66 -2.59 -4.87
CA VAL A 179 9.85 -3.83 -4.94
C VAL A 179 10.77 -4.98 -5.29
N VAL A 180 10.81 -5.98 -4.43
CA VAL A 180 11.61 -7.20 -4.63
C VAL A 180 10.73 -8.44 -4.63
N GLU A 181 11.17 -9.44 -5.39
CA GLU A 181 10.62 -10.79 -5.39
C GLU A 181 11.70 -11.75 -4.90
N PRO A 182 11.46 -12.46 -3.79
CA PRO A 182 12.31 -13.56 -3.37
C PRO A 182 12.24 -14.72 -4.37
N LEU A 183 13.39 -15.15 -4.85
CA LEU A 183 13.49 -16.29 -5.77
C LEU A 183 13.80 -17.56 -4.98
N ARG A 184 13.08 -18.64 -5.26
CA ARG A 184 13.35 -19.93 -4.64
C ARG A 184 14.73 -20.43 -5.09
N GLY A 185 15.66 -20.57 -4.14
CA GLY A 185 16.98 -21.15 -4.35
C GLY A 185 17.03 -22.62 -3.90
N ALA A 186 18.08 -23.33 -4.30
CA ALA A 186 18.41 -24.63 -3.69
C ALA A 186 18.76 -24.44 -2.20
N ALA A 187 18.46 -25.44 -1.38
CA ALA A 187 18.78 -25.39 0.04
C ALA A 187 20.29 -25.13 0.25
N GLY A 188 20.64 -24.08 1.00
CA GLY A 188 22.03 -23.68 1.26
C GLY A 188 22.63 -22.68 0.26
N ALA A 189 21.92 -22.27 -0.78
CA ALA A 189 22.34 -21.16 -1.64
C ALA A 189 22.03 -19.81 -1.01
N SER A 190 22.79 -18.76 -1.38
CA SER A 190 22.47 -17.38 -1.01
C SER A 190 21.04 -17.04 -1.43
N GLU A 191 20.32 -16.34 -0.56
CA GLU A 191 18.96 -15.90 -0.85
C GLU A 191 18.99 -14.92 -2.04
N ARG A 192 18.26 -15.26 -3.10
CA ARG A 192 18.24 -14.51 -4.37
C ARG A 192 17.01 -13.63 -4.42
N LEU A 193 17.19 -12.41 -4.92
CA LEU A 193 16.13 -11.44 -5.09
C LEU A 193 16.09 -10.95 -6.54
N ARG A 194 14.91 -10.83 -7.10
CA ARG A 194 14.68 -10.07 -8.32
C ARG A 194 14.16 -8.67 -7.95
N VAL A 195 14.82 -7.61 -8.42
CA VAL A 195 14.32 -6.24 -8.27
C VAL A 195 13.29 -5.98 -9.36
N VAL A 196 12.02 -6.01 -8.98
CA VAL A 196 10.88 -5.73 -9.88
C VAL A 196 10.73 -4.24 -10.15
N ARG A 197 11.07 -3.40 -9.16
CA ARG A 197 11.10 -1.94 -9.27
C ARG A 197 12.17 -1.38 -8.35
N ALA A 198 13.10 -0.64 -8.91
CA ALA A 198 14.07 0.14 -8.13
C ALA A 198 13.36 1.28 -7.36
N GLY A 199 13.84 1.59 -6.17
CA GLY A 199 13.26 2.59 -5.28
C GLY A 199 14.22 3.00 -4.17
N ALA A 200 13.66 3.37 -3.02
CA ALA A 200 14.38 3.97 -1.90
C ALA A 200 15.42 3.03 -1.24
N VAL A 201 15.22 1.72 -1.29
CA VAL A 201 16.25 0.75 -0.90
C VAL A 201 17.05 0.40 -2.14
N SER A 202 18.34 0.68 -2.12
CA SER A 202 19.26 0.44 -3.25
C SER A 202 19.64 -1.03 -3.39
N VAL A 203 20.06 -1.43 -4.58
CA VAL A 203 20.65 -2.76 -4.82
C VAL A 203 21.88 -2.99 -3.95
N ALA A 204 22.70 -1.95 -3.73
CA ALA A 204 23.89 -2.05 -2.88
C ALA A 204 23.56 -2.39 -1.42
N GLU A 205 22.47 -1.83 -0.87
CA GLU A 205 21.98 -2.16 0.48
C GLU A 205 21.50 -3.61 0.57
N LEU A 206 20.80 -4.10 -0.46
CA LEU A 206 20.37 -5.50 -0.51
C LEU A 206 21.54 -6.46 -0.59
N VAL A 207 22.55 -6.14 -1.41
CA VAL A 207 23.79 -6.94 -1.52
C VAL A 207 24.58 -6.91 -0.20
N ALA A 208 24.69 -5.74 0.45
CA ALA A 208 25.34 -5.63 1.76
C ALA A 208 24.62 -6.42 2.86
N ALA A 209 23.31 -6.63 2.72
CA ALA A 209 22.53 -7.51 3.60
C ALA A 209 22.65 -9.01 3.28
N GLY A 210 23.49 -9.39 2.30
CA GLY A 210 23.81 -10.78 1.97
C GLY A 210 22.99 -11.40 0.85
N PHE A 211 22.18 -10.60 0.13
CA PHE A 211 21.37 -11.09 -1.00
C PHE A 211 22.13 -11.07 -2.32
N THR A 212 21.87 -12.06 -3.16
CA THR A 212 22.22 -11.99 -4.58
C THR A 212 21.06 -11.35 -5.34
N VAL A 213 21.33 -10.28 -6.07
CA VAL A 213 20.29 -9.47 -6.75
C VAL A 213 20.39 -9.64 -8.26
N GLU A 214 19.23 -9.89 -8.90
CA GLU A 214 19.04 -10.02 -10.36
C GLU A 214 18.15 -8.91 -10.92
#